data_b985194f40d6d06b27805741a340e998
#
_entry.id   b985194f40d6d06b27805741a340e998
#
_cell.length_a   1.000
_cell.length_b   1.000
_cell.length_c   1.000
_cell.angle_alpha   90.00
_cell.angle_beta   90.00
_cell.angle_gamma   90.00
#
_symmetry.space_group_name_H-M   'P 1'
#
loop_
_entity.id
_entity.type
_entity.pdbx_description
1 polymer ?
#
loop_
_entity_poly.entity_id
_entity_poly.type
_entity_poly.pdbx_seq_one_letter_code
_entity_poly.pdbx_strand_id
1 'polypeptide(L)' 'MKYEYLKIIKEQGEFDFEVSAMVQELTREEYEKLKSMLITAIGTMELVRRNNLGDDDCE' A
#
# COMPACT_ATOMS: atom_id res chain seq x y z
N MET A 1 -15.40 2.45 -12.93
CA MET A 1 -15.77 2.23 -11.56
C MET A 1 -14.59 1.83 -10.73
N LYS A 2 -14.49 2.34 -9.52
CA LYS A 2 -13.35 2.05 -8.67
C LYS A 2 -13.76 1.26 -7.46
N TYR A 3 -12.90 0.31 -7.08
CA TYR A 3 -13.13 -0.42 -5.85
C TYR A 3 -11.88 -0.32 -5.00
N GLU A 4 -12.06 -0.09 -3.72
CA GLU A 4 -10.95 -0.04 -2.81
C GLU A 4 -10.92 -1.31 -2.00
N TYR A 5 -9.81 -2.04 -2.07
CA TYR A 5 -9.69 -3.28 -1.32
C TYR A 5 -8.86 -3.10 -0.06
N LEU A 6 -7.98 -2.13 -0.06
CA LEU A 6 -7.12 -1.88 1.08
C LEU A 6 -6.91 -0.38 1.25
N LYS A 7 -6.94 0.08 2.47
CA LYS A 7 -6.76 1.48 2.76
C LYS A 7 -5.84 1.63 3.95
N ILE A 8 -4.82 2.48 3.83
CA ILE A 8 -3.89 2.75 4.91
C ILE A 8 -4.16 4.15 5.42
N ILE A 9 -4.26 4.27 6.72
CA ILE A 9 -4.62 5.54 7.35
C ILE A 9 -3.60 5.91 8.39
N LYS A 10 -3.33 7.18 8.51
CA LYS A 10 -2.53 7.67 9.62
C LYS A 10 -3.39 8.65 10.42
N GLU A 11 -3.50 8.38 11.71
CA GLU A 11 -4.35 9.21 12.55
C GLU A 11 -3.66 9.41 13.87
N GLN A 12 -3.48 10.64 14.25
CA GLN A 12 -2.87 10.97 15.53
C GLN A 12 -1.52 10.29 15.74
N GLY A 13 -0.75 10.23 14.67
CA GLY A 13 0.59 9.67 14.76
C GLY A 13 0.66 8.16 14.67
N GLU A 14 -0.48 7.53 14.55
CA GLU A 14 -0.50 6.08 14.47
C GLU A 14 -1.03 5.62 13.13
N PHE A 15 -0.57 4.47 12.69
CA PHE A 15 -1.01 3.91 11.44
C PHE A 15 -2.01 2.81 11.65
N ASP A 16 -2.97 2.75 10.74
CA ASP A 16 -3.98 1.71 10.80
C ASP A 16 -4.30 1.29 9.37
N PHE A 17 -5.05 0.24 9.21
CA PHE A 17 -5.43 -0.16 7.87
C PHE A 17 -6.83 -0.77 7.90
N GLU A 18 -7.49 -0.71 6.75
CA GLU A 18 -8.80 -1.27 6.59
C GLU A 18 -8.80 -2.17 5.37
N VAL A 19 -9.43 -3.31 5.48
CA VAL A 19 -9.54 -4.23 4.37
C VAL A 19 -11.01 -4.40 4.04
N SER A 20 -11.35 -4.25 2.77
CA SER A 20 -12.73 -4.37 2.35
C SER A 20 -13.15 -5.83 2.30
N ALA A 21 -14.40 -6.07 2.65
CA ALA A 21 -14.94 -7.41 2.55
C ALA A 21 -15.00 -7.89 1.11
N MET A 22 -14.90 -6.98 0.15
CA MET A 22 -14.92 -7.36 -1.25
C MET A 22 -13.72 -8.21 -1.64
N VAL A 23 -12.70 -8.24 -0.80
CA VAL A 23 -11.56 -9.10 -1.06
C VAL A 23 -12.00 -10.56 -1.17
N GLN A 24 -13.06 -10.92 -0.47
CA GLN A 24 -13.54 -12.29 -0.53
C GLN A 24 -14.01 -12.71 -1.91
N GLU A 25 -14.36 -11.75 -2.74
CA GLU A 25 -14.87 -12.04 -4.06
C GLU A 25 -13.80 -12.13 -5.12
N LEU A 26 -12.56 -11.89 -4.75
CA LEU A 26 -11.50 -11.96 -5.71
C LEU A 26 -11.18 -13.42 -6.04
N THR A 27 -10.90 -13.67 -7.30
CA THR A 27 -10.45 -15.00 -7.68
C THR A 27 -9.03 -15.16 -7.17
N ARG A 28 -8.55 -16.40 -7.20
CA ARG A 28 -7.20 -16.65 -6.75
C ARG A 28 -6.18 -15.87 -7.58
N GLU A 29 -6.41 -15.82 -8.88
CA GLU A 29 -5.53 -15.06 -9.76
C GLU A 29 -5.51 -13.60 -9.42
N GLU A 30 -6.68 -13.04 -9.17
CA GLU A 30 -6.77 -11.64 -8.83
C GLU A 30 -6.11 -11.35 -7.51
N TYR A 31 -6.26 -12.25 -6.58
CA TYR A 31 -5.66 -12.07 -5.27
C TYR A 31 -4.14 -12.09 -5.38
N GLU A 32 -3.61 -12.97 -6.22
CA GLU A 32 -2.16 -13.03 -6.42
C GLU A 32 -1.66 -11.74 -7.04
N LYS A 33 -2.42 -11.18 -7.96
CA LYS A 33 -2.04 -9.90 -8.55
C LYS A 33 -2.05 -8.80 -7.51
N LEU A 34 -3.04 -8.81 -6.63
CA LEU A 34 -3.11 -7.82 -5.57
C LEU A 34 -1.89 -7.92 -4.67
N LYS A 35 -1.48 -9.11 -4.32
CA LYS A 35 -0.32 -9.29 -3.47
C LYS A 35 0.94 -8.75 -4.14
N SER A 36 1.09 -9.01 -5.44
CA SER A 36 2.23 -8.49 -6.16
C SER A 36 2.23 -6.97 -6.18
N MET A 37 1.05 -6.39 -6.35
CA MET A 37 0.93 -4.94 -6.34
C MET A 37 1.32 -4.36 -4.99
N LEU A 38 0.97 -5.05 -3.91
CA LEU A 38 1.34 -4.55 -2.59
C LEU A 38 2.86 -4.52 -2.42
N ILE A 39 3.53 -5.53 -2.90
CA ILE A 39 4.97 -5.56 -2.81
C ILE A 39 5.58 -4.43 -3.64
N THR A 40 5.04 -4.22 -4.84
CA THR A 40 5.50 -3.12 -5.68
C THR A 40 5.23 -1.78 -5.01
N ALA A 41 4.08 -1.65 -4.37
CA ALA A 41 3.73 -0.42 -3.70
C ALA A 41 4.71 -0.10 -2.58
N ILE A 42 5.13 -1.11 -1.84
CA ILE A 42 6.10 -0.90 -0.78
C ILE A 42 7.41 -0.37 -1.36
N GLY A 43 7.87 -0.96 -2.45
CA GLY A 43 9.09 -0.49 -3.09
C GLY A 43 8.96 0.94 -3.59
N THR A 44 7.79 1.26 -4.16
CA THR A 44 7.53 2.60 -4.65
C THR A 44 7.53 3.60 -3.51
N MET A 45 6.93 3.22 -2.39
CA MET A 45 6.91 4.10 -1.23
C MET A 45 8.32 4.41 -0.75
N GLU A 46 9.18 3.43 -0.78
CA GLU A 46 10.56 3.66 -0.36
C GLU A 46 11.29 4.62 -1.28
N LEU A 47 11.02 4.50 -2.57
CA LEU A 47 11.63 5.42 -3.51
C LEU A 47 11.12 6.85 -3.32
N VAL A 48 9.83 7.00 -3.12
CA VAL A 48 9.25 8.31 -2.92
C VAL A 48 9.79 8.94 -1.65
N ARG A 49 9.88 8.14 -0.59
CA ARG A 49 10.39 8.64 0.67
C ARG A 49 11.83 9.11 0.51
N ARG A 50 12.62 8.31 -0.18
CA ARG A 50 14.02 8.66 -0.37
C ARG A 50 14.17 9.93 -1.19
N ASN A 51 13.39 10.05 -2.25
CA ASN A 51 13.48 11.23 -3.09
C ASN A 51 13.01 12.49 -2.37
N ASN A 52 11.97 12.38 -1.61
CA ASN A 52 11.43 13.54 -0.93
C ASN A 52 12.29 14.00 0.22
N LEU A 53 12.90 13.07 0.93
CA LEU A 53 13.76 13.44 2.01
C LEU A 53 15.12 13.83 1.51
N GLY A 54 15.42 13.49 0.31
CA GLY A 54 16.66 13.87 -0.31
C GLY A 54 17.81 13.24 0.43
N ASP A 55 18.85 13.97 0.49
CA ASP A 55 20.02 13.47 1.09
C ASP A 55 20.01 13.48 2.55
N ASP A 56 19.07 14.13 3.12
CA ASP A 56 19.02 14.17 4.52
C ASP A 56 18.97 12.87 5.11
N ASP A 57 18.38 11.98 4.39
CA ASP A 57 18.19 10.70 4.91
C ASP A 57 19.41 9.91 4.94
N CYS A 58 20.36 10.33 4.32
CA CYS A 58 21.52 9.61 4.26
C CYS A 58 22.19 9.52 5.49
N GLU A 59 22.03 10.12 6.11
CA GLU A 59 22.74 10.08 7.16
C GLU A 59 22.87 9.28 7.73
#